data_62be2d368065f2c625db393bcd2c9a66
#
_entry.id   62be2d368065f2c625db393bcd2c9a66
#
_cell.length_a   1.000
_cell.length_b   1.000
_cell.length_c   1.000
_cell.angle_alpha   90.00
_cell.angle_beta   90.00
_cell.angle_gamma   90.00
#
_symmetry.space_group_name_H-M   'P 1'
#
loop_
_entity.id
_entity.type
_entity.pdbx_description
1 polymer ?
#
loop_
_entity_poly.entity_id
_entity_poly.type
_entity_poly.pdbx_seq_one_letter_code
_entity_poly.pdbx_strand_id
1 'polypeptide(L)'
;MLTKKILMKNKNNLTNLVRGGINRTSFSETSESIFLTSGFVYNTAEEAEKSFKEEKERFMYSRFGNPTVDTFQKRMATLEGAEACWATSSGMSALFTILMSYLQKGDRVVSSKALFGSCHFIITEILPKFGIEIELVDGSDLNQWESALKKKTQIVFFETPSNPCLEIVDIKGVSKLAHKSGAKVVVDNVFATPILQKPLELGANIIMYSATKHIDGQGRVLGGAILSDEDFCKNIVKPFIRNTGPSMSPFNAWVLLKGLETLDLRVKKQVENTKEVLKLSLIHI
;
A
#
# COMPACT_ATOMS: atom_id res chain seq x y z
N MET A 1 7.80 20.63 -18.54
CA MET A 1 7.85 19.73 -17.38
C MET A 1 7.53 20.41 -16.03
N LEU A 2 7.83 21.69 -15.82
CA LEU A 2 7.49 22.40 -14.56
C LEU A 2 5.98 22.62 -14.32
N THR A 3 5.18 22.78 -15.37
CA THR A 3 3.73 23.03 -15.28
C THR A 3 2.91 21.87 -14.74
N LYS A 4 3.33 20.61 -14.94
CA LYS A 4 2.63 19.44 -14.40
C LYS A 4 2.86 19.23 -12.89
N LYS A 5 4.04 19.59 -12.36
CA LYS A 5 4.35 19.49 -10.92
C LYS A 5 3.63 20.54 -10.06
N ILE A 6 3.34 21.71 -10.62
CA ILE A 6 2.66 22.81 -9.90
C ILE A 6 1.16 22.53 -9.78
N LEU A 7 0.54 21.88 -10.77
CA LEU A 7 -0.89 21.54 -10.75
C LEU A 7 -1.25 20.43 -9.75
N MET A 8 -0.31 19.59 -9.33
CA MET A 8 -0.55 18.54 -8.33
C MET A 8 -0.48 19.02 -6.86
N LYS A 9 0.20 20.14 -6.58
CA LYS A 9 0.40 20.64 -5.21
C LYS A 9 -0.80 21.33 -4.56
N ASN A 10 -1.85 21.68 -5.30
CA ASN A 10 -2.98 22.48 -4.79
C ASN A 10 -4.38 21.88 -5.03
N LYS A 11 -4.51 20.57 -5.29
CA LYS A 11 -5.84 19.95 -5.33
C LYS A 11 -6.24 19.51 -3.93
N ASN A 12 -7.35 20.03 -3.44
CA ASN A 12 -7.99 19.61 -2.21
C ASN A 12 -8.06 18.08 -2.17
N ASN A 13 -7.56 17.44 -1.10
CA ASN A 13 -7.55 15.99 -0.91
C ASN A 13 -8.93 15.35 -1.18
N LEU A 14 -10.03 16.04 -0.83
CA LEU A 14 -11.40 15.58 -1.06
C LEU A 14 -11.74 15.44 -2.57
N THR A 15 -11.28 16.39 -3.40
CA THR A 15 -11.44 16.29 -4.85
C THR A 15 -10.65 15.11 -5.42
N ASN A 16 -9.48 14.81 -4.88
CA ASN A 16 -8.66 13.68 -5.32
C ASN A 16 -9.30 12.33 -4.98
N LEU A 17 -10.04 12.21 -3.88
CA LEU A 17 -10.83 11.01 -3.55
C LEU A 17 -11.81 10.63 -4.67
N VAL A 18 -12.36 11.62 -5.34
CA VAL A 18 -13.40 11.43 -6.39
C VAL A 18 -12.82 11.46 -7.80
N ARG A 19 -11.81 12.29 -8.06
CA ARG A 19 -11.34 12.60 -9.44
C ARG A 19 -9.89 12.28 -9.70
N GLY A 20 -9.11 11.88 -8.67
CA GLY A 20 -7.69 11.56 -8.82
C GLY A 20 -7.47 10.39 -9.76
N GLY A 21 -6.52 10.52 -10.70
CA GLY A 21 -6.09 9.45 -11.59
C GLY A 21 -7.07 9.06 -12.72
N ILE A 22 -8.20 9.74 -12.89
CA ILE A 22 -9.17 9.40 -13.96
C ILE A 22 -8.53 9.61 -15.34
N ASN A 23 -8.53 8.55 -16.15
CA ASN A 23 -8.30 8.60 -17.58
C ASN A 23 -9.64 8.36 -18.29
N ARG A 24 -10.13 9.34 -19.04
CA ARG A 24 -11.35 9.21 -19.83
C ARG A 24 -11.06 8.54 -21.16
N THR A 25 -11.99 7.74 -21.63
CA THR A 25 -11.94 7.18 -22.98
C THR A 25 -12.34 8.24 -24.03
N SER A 26 -12.40 7.83 -25.29
CA SER A 26 -12.94 8.69 -26.38
C SER A 26 -14.38 9.13 -26.16
N PHE A 27 -15.13 8.48 -25.26
CA PHE A 27 -16.50 8.83 -24.91
C PHE A 27 -16.60 9.94 -23.87
N SER A 28 -15.50 10.34 -23.24
CA SER A 28 -15.44 11.42 -22.23
C SER A 28 -16.39 11.22 -21.05
N GLU A 29 -16.55 9.99 -20.60
CA GLU A 29 -17.42 9.56 -19.51
C GLU A 29 -17.12 10.30 -18.19
N THR A 30 -18.15 10.48 -17.35
CA THR A 30 -18.03 11.20 -16.07
C THR A 30 -17.49 10.34 -14.94
N SER A 31 -17.72 9.02 -14.97
CA SER A 31 -17.19 8.04 -14.01
C SER A 31 -16.12 7.19 -14.66
N GLU A 32 -15.36 6.46 -13.85
CA GLU A 32 -14.31 5.56 -14.34
C GLU A 32 -14.92 4.40 -15.14
N SER A 33 -14.36 4.12 -16.31
CA SER A 33 -14.71 2.94 -17.10
C SER A 33 -14.13 1.67 -16.49
N ILE A 34 -14.84 0.55 -16.63
CA ILE A 34 -14.38 -0.76 -16.21
C ILE A 34 -13.87 -1.52 -17.45
N PHE A 35 -12.59 -1.89 -17.43
CA PHE A 35 -11.96 -2.68 -18.48
C PHE A 35 -11.85 -4.14 -18.05
N LEU A 36 -12.96 -4.91 -18.18
CA LEU A 36 -13.00 -6.35 -17.87
C LEU A 36 -12.46 -7.16 -19.05
N THR A 37 -11.15 -7.14 -19.20
CA THR A 37 -10.45 -7.92 -20.23
C THR A 37 -9.16 -8.50 -19.69
N SER A 38 -8.75 -9.67 -20.17
CA SER A 38 -7.45 -10.26 -19.85
C SER A 38 -6.32 -9.69 -20.69
N GLY A 39 -6.59 -9.27 -21.93
CA GLY A 39 -5.58 -8.80 -22.85
C GLY A 39 -6.05 -7.67 -23.76
N PHE A 40 -5.10 -7.07 -24.47
CA PHE A 40 -5.31 -5.98 -25.41
C PHE A 40 -4.67 -6.33 -26.75
N VAL A 41 -5.37 -6.06 -27.85
CA VAL A 41 -4.89 -6.37 -29.21
C VAL A 41 -3.78 -5.41 -29.66
N TYR A 42 -2.93 -5.88 -30.54
CA TYR A 42 -1.90 -5.09 -31.22
C TYR A 42 -2.30 -4.86 -32.67
N ASN A 43 -1.92 -3.70 -33.23
CA ASN A 43 -2.19 -3.40 -34.62
C ASN A 43 -1.20 -4.10 -35.55
N THR A 44 0.05 -4.30 -35.10
CA THR A 44 1.10 -4.96 -35.87
C THR A 44 1.99 -5.83 -34.97
N ALA A 45 2.75 -6.76 -35.55
CA ALA A 45 3.74 -7.58 -34.84
C ALA A 45 4.87 -6.72 -34.25
N GLU A 46 5.29 -5.68 -34.97
CA GLU A 46 6.32 -4.74 -34.51
C GLU A 46 5.84 -3.94 -33.28
N GLU A 47 4.56 -3.60 -33.22
CA GLU A 47 3.96 -2.96 -32.04
C GLU A 47 4.00 -3.91 -30.85
N ALA A 48 3.70 -5.17 -31.03
CA ALA A 48 3.79 -6.18 -29.99
C ALA A 48 5.24 -6.33 -29.50
N GLU A 49 6.21 -6.47 -30.39
CA GLU A 49 7.63 -6.59 -30.05
C GLU A 49 8.12 -5.41 -29.22
N LYS A 50 7.88 -4.17 -29.68
CA LYS A 50 8.26 -2.95 -28.95
C LYS A 50 7.61 -2.85 -27.55
N SER A 51 6.39 -3.33 -27.43
CA SER A 51 5.68 -3.34 -26.16
C SER A 51 6.28 -4.34 -25.15
N PHE A 52 6.66 -5.54 -25.61
CA PHE A 52 7.34 -6.53 -24.76
C PHE A 52 8.77 -6.13 -24.41
N LYS A 53 9.44 -5.36 -25.26
CA LYS A 53 10.77 -4.75 -24.97
C LYS A 53 10.69 -3.50 -24.09
N GLU A 54 9.47 -3.09 -23.67
CA GLU A 54 9.21 -1.86 -22.90
C GLU A 54 9.65 -0.57 -23.63
N GLU A 55 9.83 -0.61 -24.94
CA GLU A 55 10.12 0.55 -25.80
C GLU A 55 8.86 1.36 -26.13
N LYS A 56 7.67 0.75 -25.99
CA LYS A 56 6.37 1.39 -26.13
C LYS A 56 5.50 1.08 -24.92
N GLU A 57 5.17 2.12 -24.13
CA GLU A 57 4.28 1.97 -22.97
C GLU A 57 2.82 1.80 -23.43
N ARG A 58 2.20 0.68 -23.04
CA ARG A 58 0.79 0.38 -23.26
C ARG A 58 0.31 -0.74 -22.34
N PHE A 59 -1.00 -0.88 -22.21
CA PHE A 59 -1.60 -2.07 -21.60
C PHE A 59 -1.54 -3.24 -22.60
N MET A 60 -1.05 -4.39 -22.13
CA MET A 60 -0.87 -5.60 -22.94
C MET A 60 -1.70 -6.77 -22.41
N TYR A 61 -1.61 -6.98 -21.10
CA TYR A 61 -2.27 -8.06 -20.39
C TYR A 61 -2.61 -7.59 -18.96
N SER A 62 -3.84 -7.86 -18.50
CA SER A 62 -4.33 -7.23 -17.26
C SER A 62 -3.56 -7.61 -15.99
N ARG A 63 -2.86 -8.75 -15.97
CA ARG A 63 -1.93 -9.10 -14.89
C ARG A 63 -0.70 -8.17 -14.85
N PHE A 64 -0.31 -7.60 -15.98
CA PHE A 64 0.81 -6.65 -16.09
C PHE A 64 0.37 -5.22 -15.83
N GLY A 65 -0.87 -4.90 -16.18
CA GLY A 65 -1.49 -3.60 -16.00
C GLY A 65 -2.85 -3.54 -16.68
N ASN A 66 -3.78 -2.81 -16.06
CA ASN A 66 -5.13 -2.64 -16.56
C ASN A 66 -5.58 -1.19 -16.30
N PRO A 67 -6.29 -0.51 -17.23
CA PRO A 67 -6.65 0.90 -17.07
C PRO A 67 -7.45 1.21 -15.81
N THR A 68 -8.38 0.32 -15.41
CA THR A 68 -9.18 0.51 -14.19
C THR A 68 -8.31 0.37 -12.93
N VAL A 69 -7.42 -0.64 -12.91
CA VAL A 69 -6.47 -0.85 -11.80
C VAL A 69 -5.48 0.31 -11.71
N ASP A 70 -4.98 0.80 -12.84
CA ASP A 70 -4.09 1.96 -12.92
C ASP A 70 -4.75 3.23 -12.34
N THR A 71 -6.05 3.44 -12.59
CA THR A 71 -6.79 4.55 -11.98
C THR A 71 -6.83 4.45 -10.46
N PHE A 72 -7.06 3.25 -9.92
CA PHE A 72 -7.00 3.00 -8.47
C PHE A 72 -5.59 3.28 -7.91
N GLN A 73 -4.55 2.77 -8.56
CA GLN A 73 -3.16 2.98 -8.16
C GLN A 73 -2.79 4.47 -8.12
N LYS A 74 -3.12 5.21 -9.17
CA LYS A 74 -2.86 6.66 -9.26
C LYS A 74 -3.60 7.45 -8.17
N ARG A 75 -4.85 7.07 -7.88
CA ARG A 75 -5.65 7.70 -6.83
C ARG A 75 -5.05 7.45 -5.46
N MET A 76 -4.67 6.20 -5.16
CA MET A 76 -4.01 5.85 -3.90
C MET A 76 -2.67 6.58 -3.72
N ALA A 77 -1.82 6.60 -4.76
CA ALA A 77 -0.56 7.34 -4.73
C ALA A 77 -0.77 8.83 -4.44
N THR A 78 -1.75 9.45 -5.11
CA THR A 78 -2.09 10.86 -4.89
C THR A 78 -2.58 11.13 -3.47
N LEU A 79 -3.39 10.22 -2.91
CA LEU A 79 -3.93 10.35 -1.55
C LEU A 79 -2.83 10.24 -0.49
N GLU A 80 -1.91 9.31 -0.65
CA GLU A 80 -0.79 9.13 0.29
C GLU A 80 0.35 10.13 0.09
N GLY A 81 0.42 10.77 -1.07
CA GLY A 81 1.59 11.56 -1.45
C GLY A 81 2.78 10.70 -1.86
N ALA A 82 2.52 9.44 -2.25
CA ALA A 82 3.53 8.53 -2.78
C ALA A 82 3.83 8.82 -4.26
N GLU A 83 5.04 8.47 -4.70
CA GLU A 83 5.40 8.59 -6.12
C GLU A 83 4.71 7.54 -6.97
N ALA A 84 4.55 6.32 -6.43
CA ALA A 84 3.91 5.20 -7.12
C ALA A 84 3.09 4.31 -6.18
N CYS A 85 2.16 3.56 -6.77
CA CYS A 85 1.35 2.54 -6.11
C CYS A 85 1.20 1.31 -7.00
N TRP A 86 1.25 0.13 -6.40
CA TRP A 86 0.90 -1.14 -7.03
C TRP A 86 -0.25 -1.79 -6.28
N ALA A 87 -1.30 -2.12 -7.03
CA ALA A 87 -2.46 -2.84 -6.51
C ALA A 87 -2.21 -4.35 -6.49
N THR A 88 -2.68 -5.01 -5.44
CA THR A 88 -2.61 -6.47 -5.26
C THR A 88 -3.98 -7.05 -4.97
N SER A 89 -4.12 -8.39 -5.09
CA SER A 89 -5.39 -9.09 -4.88
C SER A 89 -5.91 -9.01 -3.44
N SER A 90 -5.04 -8.75 -2.46
CA SER A 90 -5.37 -8.62 -1.04
C SER A 90 -4.28 -7.89 -0.27
N GLY A 91 -4.55 -7.44 0.97
CA GLY A 91 -3.54 -6.88 1.86
C GLY A 91 -2.42 -7.88 2.18
N MET A 92 -2.74 -9.16 2.34
CA MET A 92 -1.73 -10.21 2.58
C MET A 92 -0.82 -10.40 1.35
N SER A 93 -1.38 -10.31 0.14
CA SER A 93 -0.57 -10.29 -1.10
C SER A 93 0.34 -9.07 -1.16
N ALA A 94 -0.10 -7.91 -0.66
CA ALA A 94 0.73 -6.71 -0.58
C ALA A 94 1.94 -6.94 0.33
N LEU A 95 1.71 -7.39 1.57
CA LEU A 95 2.80 -7.69 2.51
C LEU A 95 3.77 -8.73 1.95
N PHE A 96 3.24 -9.86 1.47
CA PHE A 96 4.07 -10.94 0.93
C PHE A 96 4.89 -10.48 -0.29
N THR A 97 4.28 -9.67 -1.17
CA THR A 97 4.99 -9.08 -2.31
C THR A 97 6.14 -8.18 -1.85
N ILE A 98 5.91 -7.26 -0.90
CA ILE A 98 6.96 -6.37 -0.38
C ILE A 98 8.14 -7.19 0.14
N LEU A 99 7.87 -8.18 0.99
CA LEU A 99 8.89 -8.97 1.65
C LEU A 99 9.66 -9.85 0.64
N MET A 100 8.94 -10.64 -0.17
CA MET A 100 9.56 -11.63 -1.05
C MET A 100 10.15 -11.05 -2.33
N SER A 101 9.75 -9.85 -2.74
CA SER A 101 10.41 -9.18 -3.87
C SER A 101 11.73 -8.52 -3.49
N TYR A 102 11.93 -8.19 -2.22
CA TYR A 102 13.08 -7.42 -1.75
C TYR A 102 14.08 -8.26 -0.95
N LEU A 103 13.61 -9.21 -0.12
CA LEU A 103 14.44 -10.01 0.75
C LEU A 103 15.02 -11.24 0.05
N GLN A 104 16.22 -11.62 0.46
CA GLN A 104 16.90 -12.84 0.04
C GLN A 104 17.43 -13.63 1.24
N LYS A 105 17.85 -14.87 1.02
CA LYS A 105 18.45 -15.71 2.08
C LYS A 105 19.60 -15.00 2.77
N GLY A 106 19.56 -14.98 4.10
CA GLY A 106 20.55 -14.30 4.95
C GLY A 106 20.18 -12.86 5.31
N ASP A 107 19.13 -12.30 4.71
CA ASP A 107 18.60 -11.01 5.11
C ASP A 107 17.87 -11.08 6.47
N ARG A 108 17.67 -9.92 7.08
CA ARG A 108 17.07 -9.81 8.40
C ARG A 108 15.92 -8.80 8.40
N VAL A 109 14.85 -9.18 9.10
CA VAL A 109 13.68 -8.35 9.40
C VAL A 109 13.57 -8.12 10.89
N VAL A 110 13.38 -6.87 11.30
CA VAL A 110 12.98 -6.52 12.66
C VAL A 110 11.53 -6.06 12.61
N SER A 111 10.68 -6.65 13.44
CA SER A 111 9.24 -6.38 13.42
C SER A 111 8.68 -6.13 14.80
N SER A 112 7.62 -5.31 14.90
CA SER A 112 6.80 -5.25 16.12
C SER A 112 6.16 -6.62 16.40
N LYS A 113 5.98 -6.95 17.69
CA LYS A 113 5.24 -8.13 18.14
C LYS A 113 3.73 -7.98 17.90
N ALA A 114 3.22 -6.76 18.07
CA ALA A 114 1.80 -6.46 17.91
C ALA A 114 1.46 -6.27 16.44
N LEU A 115 1.05 -7.35 15.80
CA LEU A 115 0.66 -7.41 14.38
C LEU A 115 -0.67 -8.14 14.23
N PHE A 116 -1.35 -7.87 13.11
CA PHE A 116 -2.41 -8.74 12.63
C PHE A 116 -1.91 -10.18 12.50
N GLY A 117 -2.69 -11.16 12.97
CA GLY A 117 -2.24 -12.56 13.12
C GLY A 117 -1.64 -13.18 11.84
N SER A 118 -2.22 -12.89 10.66
CA SER A 118 -1.65 -13.40 9.40
C SER A 118 -0.35 -12.69 9.01
N CYS A 119 -0.17 -11.42 9.36
CA CYS A 119 1.12 -10.71 9.18
C CYS A 119 2.17 -11.33 10.09
N HIS A 120 1.83 -11.57 11.36
CA HIS A 120 2.69 -12.25 12.30
C HIS A 120 3.11 -13.64 11.77
N PHE A 121 2.17 -14.44 11.25
CA PHE A 121 2.45 -15.75 10.67
C PHE A 121 3.42 -15.69 9.48
N ILE A 122 3.26 -14.71 8.58
CA ILE A 122 4.23 -14.53 7.48
C ILE A 122 5.62 -14.25 8.05
N ILE A 123 5.74 -13.33 9.01
CA ILE A 123 7.02 -12.93 9.60
C ILE A 123 7.68 -14.11 10.35
N THR A 124 6.94 -14.83 11.21
CA THR A 124 7.54 -15.82 12.11
C THR A 124 7.60 -17.24 11.56
N GLU A 125 6.68 -17.60 10.64
CA GLU A 125 6.57 -18.97 10.16
C GLU A 125 6.95 -19.16 8.69
N ILE A 126 6.74 -18.13 7.86
CA ILE A 126 7.01 -18.24 6.42
C ILE A 126 8.43 -17.76 6.09
N LEU A 127 8.79 -16.56 6.47
CA LEU A 127 10.11 -15.98 6.13
C LEU A 127 11.29 -16.82 6.59
N PRO A 128 11.29 -17.44 7.79
CA PRO A 128 12.39 -18.30 8.21
C PRO A 128 12.63 -19.51 7.29
N LYS A 129 11.58 -20.03 6.62
CA LYS A 129 11.72 -21.13 5.65
C LYS A 129 12.53 -20.73 4.41
N PHE A 130 12.62 -19.43 4.14
CA PHE A 130 13.46 -18.86 3.08
C PHE A 130 14.83 -18.39 3.58
N GLY A 131 15.18 -18.71 4.86
CA GLY A 131 16.46 -18.36 5.46
C GLY A 131 16.60 -16.89 5.82
N ILE A 132 15.49 -16.21 6.12
CA ILE A 132 15.43 -14.82 6.57
C ILE A 132 15.42 -14.81 8.11
N GLU A 133 16.34 -14.03 8.73
CA GLU A 133 16.40 -13.86 10.17
C GLU A 133 15.31 -12.92 10.66
N ILE A 134 14.62 -13.30 11.74
CA ILE A 134 13.54 -12.50 12.32
C ILE A 134 13.89 -12.10 13.75
N GLU A 135 13.70 -10.84 14.09
CA GLU A 135 13.70 -10.35 15.47
C GLU A 135 12.41 -9.57 15.74
N LEU A 136 11.74 -9.93 16.84
CA LEU A 136 10.52 -9.28 17.30
C LEU A 136 10.81 -8.35 18.49
N VAL A 137 10.31 -7.13 18.43
CA VAL A 137 10.46 -6.12 19.48
C VAL A 137 9.10 -5.63 19.97
N ASP A 138 9.06 -5.03 21.15
CA ASP A 138 7.92 -4.22 21.58
C ASP A 138 7.88 -2.95 20.72
N GLY A 139 6.81 -2.80 19.93
CA GLY A 139 6.69 -1.70 18.98
C GLY A 139 6.66 -0.32 19.64
N SER A 140 6.21 -0.23 20.88
CA SER A 140 6.11 1.02 21.64
C SER A 140 7.44 1.43 22.32
N ASP A 141 8.42 0.52 22.42
CA ASP A 141 9.70 0.76 23.10
C ASP A 141 10.83 1.05 22.10
N LEU A 142 11.17 2.31 21.91
CA LEU A 142 12.27 2.75 21.03
C LEU A 142 13.63 2.18 21.43
N ASN A 143 13.88 1.82 22.69
CA ASN A 143 15.15 1.23 23.10
C ASN A 143 15.32 -0.19 22.56
N GLN A 144 14.22 -0.97 22.46
CA GLN A 144 14.27 -2.28 21.83
C GLN A 144 14.55 -2.16 20.33
N TRP A 145 13.92 -1.19 19.63
CA TRP A 145 14.25 -0.90 18.24
C TRP A 145 15.71 -0.51 18.05
N GLU A 146 16.23 0.40 18.89
CA GLU A 146 17.63 0.82 18.81
C GLU A 146 18.59 -0.34 19.04
N SER A 147 18.29 -1.21 20.01
CA SER A 147 19.10 -2.41 20.30
C SER A 147 19.09 -3.39 19.13
N ALA A 148 17.92 -3.72 18.61
CA ALA A 148 17.76 -4.66 17.49
C ALA A 148 18.44 -4.15 16.22
N LEU A 149 18.38 -2.85 15.95
CA LEU A 149 18.95 -2.21 14.76
C LEU A 149 20.48 -1.96 14.83
N LYS A 150 21.15 -2.38 15.88
CA LYS A 150 22.63 -2.46 15.90
C LYS A 150 23.16 -3.50 14.92
N LYS A 151 22.38 -4.56 14.64
CA LYS A 151 22.70 -5.53 13.59
C LYS A 151 22.16 -5.04 12.25
N LYS A 152 22.86 -5.39 11.16
CA LYS A 152 22.40 -5.11 9.80
C LYS A 152 20.99 -5.66 9.59
N THR A 153 20.07 -4.81 9.13
CA THR A 153 18.66 -5.13 8.93
C THR A 153 18.23 -4.60 7.57
N GLN A 154 17.45 -5.35 6.82
CA GLN A 154 16.94 -4.95 5.50
C GLN A 154 15.58 -4.30 5.61
N ILE A 155 14.69 -4.87 6.43
CA ILE A 155 13.33 -4.35 6.62
C ILE A 155 13.03 -4.20 8.11
N VAL A 156 12.40 -3.08 8.44
CA VAL A 156 11.64 -2.85 9.66
C VAL A 156 10.16 -2.87 9.30
N PHE A 157 9.36 -3.68 9.98
CA PHE A 157 7.93 -3.82 9.74
C PHE A 157 7.10 -3.62 11.01
N PHE A 158 6.06 -2.84 10.94
CA PHE A 158 5.09 -2.68 12.02
C PHE A 158 3.73 -2.19 11.52
N GLU A 159 2.71 -2.44 12.33
CA GLU A 159 1.35 -1.95 12.16
C GLU A 159 1.05 -0.91 13.24
N THR A 160 0.49 0.24 12.89
CA THR A 160 0.15 1.29 13.87
C THR A 160 -1.02 2.15 13.42
N PRO A 161 -2.14 2.22 14.23
CA PRO A 161 -2.43 1.38 15.40
C PRO A 161 -2.49 -0.11 15.06
N SER A 162 -2.05 -0.99 15.96
CA SER A 162 -2.04 -2.44 15.72
C SER A 162 -3.41 -3.09 15.92
N ASN A 163 -3.71 -4.15 15.17
CA ASN A 163 -4.92 -4.96 15.34
C ASN A 163 -4.57 -6.30 16.02
N PRO A 164 -5.18 -6.67 17.17
CA PRO A 164 -6.29 -6.00 17.85
C PRO A 164 -5.86 -5.10 19.02
N CYS A 165 -4.56 -5.02 19.33
CA CYS A 165 -4.08 -4.46 20.59
C CYS A 165 -4.12 -2.93 20.64
N LEU A 166 -4.30 -2.24 19.52
CA LEU A 166 -4.30 -0.78 19.35
C LEU A 166 -3.00 -0.11 19.85
N GLU A 167 -1.89 -0.84 19.83
CA GLU A 167 -0.58 -0.29 20.16
C GLU A 167 -0.15 0.76 19.14
N ILE A 168 0.46 1.82 19.64
CA ILE A 168 0.95 2.94 18.83
C ILE A 168 2.47 2.87 18.75
N VAL A 169 2.99 2.86 17.52
CA VAL A 169 4.44 2.93 17.23
C VAL A 169 4.81 4.35 16.81
N ASP A 170 5.87 4.91 17.37
CA ASP A 170 6.44 6.17 16.90
C ASP A 170 7.13 5.97 15.52
N ILE A 171 6.37 6.17 14.46
CA ILE A 171 6.87 6.00 13.07
C ILE A 171 8.13 6.82 12.85
N LYS A 172 8.16 8.08 13.31
CA LYS A 172 9.28 9.00 13.09
C LYS A 172 10.54 8.55 13.85
N GLY A 173 10.38 8.14 15.09
CA GLY A 173 11.48 7.62 15.93
C GLY A 173 12.06 6.34 15.35
N VAL A 174 11.21 5.36 15.03
CA VAL A 174 11.63 4.09 14.42
C VAL A 174 12.27 4.30 13.05
N SER A 175 11.69 5.15 12.20
CA SER A 175 12.26 5.45 10.87
C SER A 175 13.66 6.05 10.96
N LYS A 176 13.88 6.96 11.91
CA LYS A 176 15.21 7.55 12.15
C LYS A 176 16.25 6.50 12.54
N LEU A 177 15.88 5.55 13.39
CA LEU A 177 16.76 4.43 13.80
C LEU A 177 17.01 3.46 12.64
N ALA A 178 15.96 3.07 11.92
CA ALA A 178 16.04 2.17 10.79
C ALA A 178 16.93 2.71 9.66
N HIS A 179 16.79 3.98 9.31
CA HIS A 179 17.61 4.61 8.26
C HIS A 179 19.09 4.68 8.64
N LYS A 180 19.42 4.86 9.92
CA LYS A 180 20.82 4.80 10.38
C LYS A 180 21.44 3.41 10.18
N SER A 181 20.63 2.34 10.26
CA SER A 181 21.08 0.97 10.00
C SER A 181 20.99 0.56 8.53
N GLY A 182 20.48 1.44 7.65
CA GLY A 182 20.27 1.18 6.22
C GLY A 182 19.00 0.36 5.91
N ALA A 183 18.11 0.15 6.89
CA ALA A 183 16.88 -0.61 6.71
C ALA A 183 15.77 0.24 6.05
N LYS A 184 14.94 -0.40 5.21
CA LYS A 184 13.67 0.18 4.74
C LYS A 184 12.57 -0.02 5.79
N VAL A 185 11.77 1.02 6.01
CA VAL A 185 10.63 0.99 6.93
C VAL A 185 9.35 0.73 6.15
N VAL A 186 8.67 -0.35 6.51
CA VAL A 186 7.38 -0.77 5.97
C VAL A 186 6.30 -0.58 7.03
N VAL A 187 5.28 0.19 6.74
CA VAL A 187 4.17 0.44 7.66
C VAL A 187 2.87 -0.15 7.10
N ASP A 188 2.22 -0.98 7.89
CA ASP A 188 0.82 -1.32 7.70
C ASP A 188 -0.05 -0.17 8.23
N ASN A 189 -0.63 0.60 7.30
CA ASN A 189 -1.46 1.78 7.62
C ASN A 189 -2.96 1.50 7.47
N VAL A 190 -3.35 0.23 7.46
CA VAL A 190 -4.75 -0.19 7.20
C VAL A 190 -5.71 0.45 8.21
N PHE A 191 -5.36 0.47 9.49
CA PHE A 191 -6.25 0.93 10.56
C PHE A 191 -6.41 2.46 10.55
N ALA A 192 -5.29 3.19 10.46
CA ALA A 192 -5.32 4.66 10.48
C ALA A 192 -5.85 5.27 9.17
N THR A 193 -5.72 4.59 8.05
CA THR A 193 -6.10 5.07 6.72
C THR A 193 -5.27 6.28 6.23
N PRO A 194 -5.27 6.62 4.95
CA PRO A 194 -4.61 7.84 4.47
C PRO A 194 -5.25 9.15 4.96
N ILE A 195 -6.38 9.06 5.68
CA ILE A 195 -7.08 10.24 6.21
C ILE A 195 -6.51 10.68 7.55
N LEU A 196 -6.13 9.73 8.41
CA LEU A 196 -5.67 10.03 9.79
C LEU A 196 -4.15 10.02 9.92
N GLN A 197 -3.44 9.27 9.06
CA GLN A 197 -1.99 9.09 9.19
C GLN A 197 -1.31 9.05 7.82
N LYS A 198 -0.16 9.72 7.70
CA LYS A 198 0.68 9.81 6.50
C LYS A 198 2.08 9.26 6.80
N PRO A 199 2.30 7.95 6.74
CA PRO A 199 3.57 7.35 7.15
C PRO A 199 4.79 7.82 6.34
N LEU A 200 4.64 8.13 5.05
CA LEU A 200 5.75 8.66 4.23
C LEU A 200 6.25 10.00 4.76
N GLU A 201 5.36 10.87 5.21
CA GLU A 201 5.72 12.18 5.80
C GLU A 201 6.45 12.01 7.15
N LEU A 202 6.29 10.84 7.79
CA LEU A 202 6.91 10.48 9.07
C LEU A 202 8.20 9.66 8.89
N GLY A 203 8.61 9.39 7.63
CA GLY A 203 9.85 8.73 7.30
C GLY A 203 9.73 7.26 6.90
N ALA A 204 8.54 6.69 6.79
CA ALA A 204 8.37 5.37 6.19
C ALA A 204 8.82 5.37 4.72
N ASN A 205 9.35 4.24 4.25
CA ASN A 205 9.73 4.04 2.85
C ASN A 205 8.61 3.40 2.04
N ILE A 206 7.86 2.50 2.68
CA ILE A 206 6.84 1.69 2.03
C ILE A 206 5.59 1.67 2.93
N ILE A 207 4.44 1.85 2.32
CA ILE A 207 3.14 1.67 2.98
C ILE A 207 2.42 0.50 2.34
N MET A 208 1.78 -0.32 3.17
CA MET A 208 0.85 -1.32 2.68
C MET A 208 -0.58 -1.06 3.16
N TYR A 209 -1.53 -1.46 2.33
CA TYR A 209 -2.95 -1.47 2.66
C TYR A 209 -3.62 -2.79 2.35
N SER A 210 -4.48 -3.23 3.27
CA SER A 210 -5.63 -4.06 2.91
C SER A 210 -6.76 -3.12 2.49
N ALA A 211 -6.95 -2.92 1.18
CA ALA A 211 -8.02 -2.09 0.66
C ALA A 211 -9.42 -2.66 0.95
N THR A 212 -9.48 -3.93 1.34
CA THR A 212 -10.66 -4.67 1.82
C THR A 212 -11.37 -3.99 3.01
N LYS A 213 -10.65 -3.20 3.81
CA LYS A 213 -11.13 -2.63 5.09
C LYS A 213 -11.77 -1.25 4.88
N HIS A 214 -11.18 -0.20 5.42
CA HIS A 214 -11.75 1.15 5.33
C HIS A 214 -11.85 1.71 3.91
N ILE A 215 -10.96 1.28 2.98
CA ILE A 215 -10.99 1.75 1.60
C ILE A 215 -12.25 1.26 0.90
N ASP A 216 -12.55 -0.04 0.95
CA ASP A 216 -13.86 -0.57 0.50
C ASP A 216 -15.00 -0.03 1.37
N GLY A 217 -14.85 -0.17 2.68
CA GLY A 217 -15.73 0.35 3.72
C GLY A 217 -17.09 -0.29 3.85
N GLN A 218 -17.42 -1.27 3.02
CA GLN A 218 -18.73 -1.93 2.98
C GLN A 218 -18.66 -3.47 2.88
N GLY A 219 -17.47 -4.06 2.96
CA GLY A 219 -17.27 -5.51 2.96
C GLY A 219 -17.62 -6.19 1.63
N ARG A 220 -17.36 -5.51 0.48
CA ARG A 220 -17.78 -5.98 -0.85
C ARG A 220 -16.70 -6.77 -1.57
N VAL A 221 -15.44 -6.31 -1.49
CA VAL A 221 -14.34 -6.88 -2.28
C VAL A 221 -13.03 -6.95 -1.49
N LEU A 222 -12.15 -7.86 -1.93
CA LEU A 222 -10.78 -7.91 -1.48
C LEU A 222 -9.91 -7.01 -2.34
N GLY A 223 -8.85 -6.46 -1.73
CA GLY A 223 -7.80 -5.74 -2.43
C GLY A 223 -6.66 -5.36 -1.50
N GLY A 224 -5.53 -5.04 -2.09
CA GLY A 224 -4.36 -4.51 -1.40
C GLY A 224 -3.67 -3.44 -2.23
N ALA A 225 -2.82 -2.66 -1.58
CA ALA A 225 -1.99 -1.66 -2.24
C ALA A 225 -0.62 -1.56 -1.57
N ILE A 226 0.40 -1.34 -2.38
CA ILE A 226 1.79 -1.07 -2.00
C ILE A 226 2.12 0.32 -2.51
N LEU A 227 2.57 1.21 -1.65
CA LEU A 227 2.93 2.58 -2.00
C LEU A 227 4.37 2.87 -1.58
N SER A 228 5.15 3.46 -2.48
CA SER A 228 6.56 3.78 -2.24
C SER A 228 7.06 4.82 -3.26
N ASP A 229 8.38 4.97 -3.32
CA ASP A 229 9.04 5.67 -4.42
C ASP A 229 8.86 4.92 -5.76
N GLU A 230 9.10 5.63 -6.86
CA GLU A 230 8.93 5.06 -8.20
C GLU A 230 9.93 3.94 -8.48
N ASP A 231 11.17 4.05 -7.99
CA ASP A 231 12.23 3.07 -8.21
C ASP A 231 11.88 1.72 -7.57
N PHE A 232 11.48 1.72 -6.30
CA PHE A 232 11.07 0.50 -5.61
C PHE A 232 9.86 -0.15 -6.28
N CYS A 233 8.86 0.63 -6.62
CA CYS A 233 7.66 0.14 -7.28
C CYS A 233 7.95 -0.43 -8.67
N LYS A 234 8.78 0.24 -9.47
CA LYS A 234 9.07 -0.15 -10.86
C LYS A 234 10.05 -1.32 -10.95
N ASN A 235 11.14 -1.28 -10.15
CA ASN A 235 12.25 -2.21 -10.32
C ASN A 235 12.17 -3.42 -9.38
N ILE A 236 11.44 -3.34 -8.27
CA ILE A 236 11.31 -4.42 -7.28
C ILE A 236 9.89 -5.02 -7.31
N VAL A 237 8.84 -4.21 -7.12
CA VAL A 237 7.47 -4.69 -6.97
C VAL A 237 6.87 -5.16 -8.31
N LYS A 238 6.98 -4.34 -9.36
CA LYS A 238 6.40 -4.63 -10.69
C LYS A 238 6.83 -5.98 -11.27
N PRO A 239 8.15 -6.32 -11.34
CA PRO A 239 8.58 -7.61 -11.85
C PRO A 239 8.03 -8.79 -11.04
N PHE A 240 7.97 -8.65 -9.71
CA PHE A 240 7.44 -9.71 -8.85
C PHE A 240 5.95 -9.95 -9.11
N ILE A 241 5.12 -8.90 -9.09
CA ILE A 241 3.67 -9.01 -9.34
C ILE A 241 3.40 -9.56 -10.75
N ARG A 242 4.11 -9.05 -11.75
CA ARG A 242 3.98 -9.48 -13.14
C ARG A 242 4.19 -10.98 -13.32
N ASN A 243 5.14 -11.56 -12.60
CA ASN A 243 5.55 -12.96 -12.79
C ASN A 243 4.92 -13.93 -11.78
N THR A 244 4.50 -13.48 -10.59
CA THR A 244 3.89 -14.33 -9.54
C THR A 244 2.36 -14.24 -9.49
N GLY A 245 1.76 -13.17 -10.04
CA GLY A 245 0.33 -13.09 -10.31
C GLY A 245 -0.60 -12.60 -9.20
N PRO A 246 -0.17 -11.94 -8.11
CA PRO A 246 -1.08 -11.43 -7.07
C PRO A 246 -1.80 -10.14 -7.50
N SER A 247 -2.22 -10.06 -8.77
CA SER A 247 -2.84 -8.88 -9.38
C SER A 247 -4.28 -8.67 -8.94
N MET A 248 -4.69 -7.40 -8.84
CA MET A 248 -6.06 -7.03 -8.51
C MET A 248 -6.99 -7.19 -9.72
N SER A 249 -8.21 -7.68 -9.48
CA SER A 249 -9.27 -7.70 -10.49
C SER A 249 -9.70 -6.26 -10.85
N PRO A 250 -9.93 -5.93 -12.15
CA PRO A 250 -10.47 -4.63 -12.55
C PRO A 250 -11.82 -4.31 -11.92
N PHE A 251 -12.68 -5.32 -11.71
CA PHE A 251 -13.94 -5.12 -11.01
C PHE A 251 -13.72 -4.70 -9.54
N ASN A 252 -12.83 -5.39 -8.83
CA ASN A 252 -12.50 -5.02 -7.45
C ASN A 252 -11.90 -3.61 -7.39
N ALA A 253 -11.00 -3.26 -8.31
CA ALA A 253 -10.43 -1.93 -8.40
C ALA A 253 -11.51 -0.84 -8.58
N TRP A 254 -12.51 -1.08 -9.42
CA TRP A 254 -13.61 -0.16 -9.61
C TRP A 254 -14.47 0.00 -8.34
N VAL A 255 -14.80 -1.11 -7.66
CA VAL A 255 -15.53 -1.05 -6.38
C VAL A 255 -14.74 -0.27 -5.33
N LEU A 256 -13.42 -0.50 -5.24
CA LEU A 256 -12.54 0.23 -4.32
C LEU A 256 -12.45 1.73 -4.66
N LEU A 257 -12.46 2.10 -5.95
CA LEU A 257 -12.56 3.49 -6.38
C LEU A 257 -13.83 4.15 -5.85
N LYS A 258 -14.98 3.45 -5.87
CA LYS A 258 -16.25 3.94 -5.30
C LYS A 258 -16.17 4.03 -3.76
N GLY A 259 -15.46 3.12 -3.11
CA GLY A 259 -15.20 3.21 -1.67
C GLY A 259 -14.36 4.43 -1.29
N LEU A 260 -13.33 4.74 -2.07
CA LEU A 260 -12.48 5.91 -1.86
C LEU A 260 -13.26 7.23 -1.89
N GLU A 261 -14.28 7.36 -2.76
CA GLU A 261 -15.08 8.59 -2.90
C GLU A 261 -15.70 9.07 -1.59
N THR A 262 -16.00 8.15 -0.68
CA THR A 262 -16.63 8.45 0.63
C THR A 262 -15.70 8.18 1.83
N LEU A 263 -14.44 7.83 1.60
CA LEU A 263 -13.52 7.41 2.66
C LEU A 263 -13.40 8.48 3.77
N ASP A 264 -13.18 9.74 3.39
CA ASP A 264 -13.01 10.84 4.35
C ASP A 264 -14.25 11.01 5.25
N LEU A 265 -15.43 11.00 4.64
CA LEU A 265 -16.71 11.14 5.35
C LEU A 265 -16.90 9.99 6.35
N ARG A 266 -16.65 8.76 5.92
CA ARG A 266 -16.84 7.57 6.76
C ARG A 266 -15.85 7.52 7.90
N VAL A 267 -14.56 7.77 7.64
CA VAL A 267 -13.51 7.71 8.66
C VAL A 267 -13.71 8.80 9.70
N LYS A 268 -14.00 10.03 9.30
CA LYS A 268 -14.28 11.11 10.23
C LYS A 268 -15.50 10.81 11.13
N LYS A 269 -16.58 10.28 10.52
CA LYS A 269 -17.76 9.90 11.30
C LYS A 269 -17.49 8.74 12.26
N GLN A 270 -16.70 7.76 11.87
CA GLN A 270 -16.26 6.68 12.76
C GLN A 270 -15.47 7.22 13.96
N VAL A 271 -14.55 8.18 13.74
CA VAL A 271 -13.79 8.83 14.83
C VAL A 271 -14.73 9.61 15.78
N GLU A 272 -15.69 10.37 15.24
CA GLU A 272 -16.68 11.06 16.06
C GLU A 272 -17.49 10.09 16.92
N ASN A 273 -18.01 9.02 16.31
CA ASN A 273 -18.78 7.99 17.02
C ASN A 273 -17.94 7.30 18.09
N THR A 274 -16.66 6.99 17.80
CA THR A 274 -15.74 6.38 18.77
C THR A 274 -15.56 7.27 20.00
N LYS A 275 -15.42 8.60 19.83
CA LYS A 275 -15.33 9.54 20.94
C LYS A 275 -16.56 9.51 21.84
N GLU A 276 -17.75 9.38 21.28
CA GLU A 276 -18.99 9.27 22.06
C GLU A 276 -19.07 7.94 22.82
N VAL A 277 -18.71 6.83 22.16
CA VAL A 277 -18.66 5.49 22.80
C VAL A 277 -17.66 5.46 23.97
N LEU A 278 -16.48 6.09 23.80
CA LEU A 278 -15.47 6.17 24.87
C LEU A 278 -16.02 6.88 26.13
N LYS A 279 -16.80 7.94 25.97
CA LYS A 279 -17.44 8.60 27.13
C LYS A 279 -18.32 7.64 27.93
N LEU A 280 -19.10 6.80 27.23
CA LEU A 280 -19.95 5.80 27.87
C LEU A 280 -19.13 4.67 28.50
N SER A 281 -18.09 4.19 27.85
CA SER A 281 -17.22 3.14 28.37
C SER A 281 -16.51 3.55 29.66
N LEU A 282 -16.07 4.80 29.78
CA LEU A 282 -15.40 5.32 30.98
C LEU A 282 -16.34 5.43 32.17
N ILE A 283 -17.67 5.49 31.98
CA ILE A 283 -18.67 5.53 33.08
C ILE A 283 -18.80 4.15 33.76
N HIS A 284 -18.50 3.06 33.04
CA HIS A 284 -18.64 1.68 33.53
C HIS A 284 -17.34 1.09 34.11
N ILE A 285 -16.26 1.82 34.05
CA ILE A 285 -14.95 1.46 34.62
C ILE A 285 -14.80 2.16 35.98
#